data_64183a051b034b4dce3bc4f69879439d
#
_entry.id   64183a051b034b4dce3bc4f69879439d
#
_cell.length_a   1.000
_cell.length_b   1.000
_cell.length_c   1.000
_cell.angle_alpha   90.00
_cell.angle_beta   90.00
_cell.angle_gamma   90.00
#
_symmetry.space_group_name_H-M   'P 1'
#
loop_
_entity.id
_entity.type
_entity.pdbx_description
1 polymer ?
#
loop_
_entity_poly.entity_id
_entity_poly.type
_entity_poly.pdbx_seq_one_letter_code
_entity_poly.pdbx_strand_id
1 'polypeptide(L)'
;QMRATSRYCGIRLGELVVTRVPESFPGVKIPDLGRYRITEITHTVNSKGQYSNTFCGVPGGTPVMPWGDAVMPVAYPEMARVLSNDDPKNQGRVKVQFMWQEIDGGESYWMRVQSPDAGKSEQVAKNRGFVFIPEPGDLVMVGFEQGNPDRPYVTGSLFYKANSEGAGTDNSVKSIRTRSGHTLEFNDDEGGNWGITIKDGNGCILHLDTKGKNIEITAPETLSLTAKNVSINAEENVQIAAKQNIDVTAEADINIAAKGNL
;
A
#
# COMPACT_ATOMS: atom_id res chain seq x y z
N GLN A 1 -29.26 -37.51 -10.19
CA GLN A 1 -29.39 -37.14 -8.78
C GLN A 1 -30.47 -38.00 -8.15
N MET A 2 -30.25 -38.50 -6.92
CA MET A 2 -31.17 -39.25 -6.13
C MET A 2 -31.59 -38.44 -4.90
N ARG A 3 -32.85 -38.50 -4.52
CA ARG A 3 -33.32 -38.02 -3.23
C ARG A 3 -34.09 -39.12 -2.53
N ALA A 4 -33.79 -39.37 -1.26
CA ALA A 4 -34.41 -40.43 -0.48
C ALA A 4 -34.58 -40.00 0.98
N THR A 5 -35.46 -40.74 1.69
CA THR A 5 -35.66 -40.56 3.13
C THR A 5 -35.41 -41.89 3.83
N SER A 6 -34.78 -41.84 5.00
CA SER A 6 -34.45 -43.02 5.80
C SER A 6 -34.71 -42.75 7.28
N ARG A 7 -34.84 -43.82 8.06
CA ARG A 7 -34.83 -43.81 9.53
C ARG A 7 -33.51 -44.27 10.12
N TYR A 8 -32.54 -44.63 9.28
CA TYR A 8 -31.22 -45.09 9.73
C TYR A 8 -30.30 -43.90 9.98
N CYS A 9 -29.88 -43.72 11.23
CA CYS A 9 -29.10 -42.58 11.65
C CYS A 9 -27.60 -42.64 11.27
N GLY A 10 -27.12 -43.78 10.77
CA GLY A 10 -25.73 -44.00 10.41
C GLY A 10 -25.30 -43.48 9.04
N ILE A 11 -26.22 -42.91 8.22
CA ILE A 11 -25.86 -42.35 6.92
C ILE A 11 -25.08 -41.05 7.13
N ARG A 12 -23.92 -40.92 6.45
CA ARG A 12 -23.06 -39.75 6.55
C ARG A 12 -22.81 -39.11 5.19
N LEU A 13 -22.48 -37.84 5.25
CA LEU A 13 -22.07 -37.07 4.07
C LEU A 13 -20.81 -37.71 3.44
N GLY A 14 -20.79 -37.83 2.12
CA GLY A 14 -19.65 -38.42 1.38
C GLY A 14 -19.70 -39.95 1.29
N GLU A 15 -20.54 -40.64 2.05
CA GLU A 15 -20.66 -42.11 1.98
C GLU A 15 -21.35 -42.58 0.68
N LEU A 16 -21.00 -43.79 0.26
CA LEU A 16 -21.65 -44.48 -0.85
C LEU A 16 -22.82 -45.37 -0.33
N VAL A 17 -24.01 -45.09 -0.76
CA VAL A 17 -25.19 -45.92 -0.49
C VAL A 17 -25.56 -46.69 -1.73
N VAL A 18 -25.97 -47.93 -1.53
CA VAL A 18 -26.51 -48.79 -2.57
C VAL A 18 -28.04 -48.80 -2.44
N THR A 19 -28.71 -48.45 -3.53
CA THR A 19 -30.19 -48.41 -3.57
C THR A 19 -30.69 -49.65 -4.30
N ARG A 20 -31.55 -50.43 -3.64
CA ARG A 20 -32.18 -51.62 -4.21
C ARG A 20 -33.68 -51.55 -4.00
N VAL A 21 -34.41 -52.04 -4.96
CA VAL A 21 -35.84 -52.25 -4.81
C VAL A 21 -36.06 -53.67 -4.21
N PRO A 22 -36.89 -53.81 -3.18
CA PRO A 22 -37.19 -55.12 -2.63
C PRO A 22 -37.79 -56.05 -3.70
N GLU A 23 -37.38 -57.33 -3.73
CA GLU A 23 -37.87 -58.33 -4.67
C GLU A 23 -39.39 -58.53 -4.62
N SER A 24 -40.02 -58.18 -3.50
CA SER A 24 -41.47 -58.24 -3.30
C SER A 24 -42.23 -57.15 -4.01
N PHE A 25 -41.59 -56.22 -4.73
CA PHE A 25 -42.29 -55.12 -5.42
C PHE A 25 -42.68 -55.59 -6.84
N PRO A 26 -43.94 -55.78 -7.12
CA PRO A 26 -44.37 -56.36 -8.40
C PRO A 26 -44.11 -55.35 -9.55
N GLY A 27 -43.61 -55.89 -10.66
CA GLY A 27 -43.42 -55.12 -11.91
C GLY A 27 -42.06 -54.39 -12.08
N VAL A 28 -41.14 -54.45 -11.14
CA VAL A 28 -39.83 -53.84 -11.26
C VAL A 28 -38.84 -54.82 -11.91
N LYS A 29 -38.38 -54.48 -13.13
CA LYS A 29 -37.41 -55.27 -13.90
C LYS A 29 -35.98 -55.05 -13.51
N ILE A 30 -35.63 -53.98 -12.75
CA ILE A 30 -34.29 -53.56 -12.37
C ILE A 30 -34.25 -53.46 -10.84
N PRO A 31 -33.78 -54.47 -10.12
CA PRO A 31 -33.73 -54.48 -8.64
C PRO A 31 -32.60 -53.60 -8.08
N ASP A 32 -31.57 -53.28 -8.86
CA ASP A 32 -30.47 -52.46 -8.45
C ASP A 32 -30.58 -51.06 -9.12
N LEU A 33 -30.86 -50.02 -8.32
CA LEU A 33 -30.96 -48.64 -8.76
C LEU A 33 -29.60 -47.92 -8.75
N GLY A 34 -28.54 -48.64 -8.36
CA GLY A 34 -27.14 -48.16 -8.42
C GLY A 34 -26.59 -47.66 -7.09
N ARG A 35 -25.37 -47.17 -7.19
CA ARG A 35 -24.60 -46.58 -6.07
C ARG A 35 -24.65 -45.09 -6.17
N TYR A 36 -24.87 -44.42 -5.04
CA TYR A 36 -24.93 -42.97 -4.95
C TYR A 36 -24.04 -42.48 -3.82
N ARG A 37 -23.29 -41.43 -4.07
CA ARG A 37 -22.49 -40.72 -3.05
C ARG A 37 -23.37 -39.62 -2.45
N ILE A 38 -23.49 -39.58 -1.14
CA ILE A 38 -24.32 -38.61 -0.44
C ILE A 38 -23.65 -37.22 -0.49
N THR A 39 -24.36 -36.24 -1.03
CA THR A 39 -23.92 -34.86 -1.18
C THR A 39 -24.57 -33.91 -0.19
N GLU A 40 -25.76 -34.30 0.31
CA GLU A 40 -26.51 -33.49 1.26
C GLU A 40 -27.31 -34.46 2.16
N ILE A 41 -27.42 -34.14 3.45
CA ILE A 41 -28.24 -34.87 4.39
C ILE A 41 -28.79 -33.94 5.45
N THR A 42 -30.13 -34.09 5.71
CA THR A 42 -30.81 -33.38 6.79
C THR A 42 -31.35 -34.41 7.78
N HIS A 43 -30.91 -34.29 9.02
CA HIS A 43 -31.42 -35.14 10.11
C HIS A 43 -32.52 -34.40 10.87
N THR A 44 -33.63 -35.09 11.13
CA THR A 44 -34.75 -34.53 11.84
C THR A 44 -35.16 -35.45 13.00
N VAL A 45 -35.35 -34.87 14.16
CA VAL A 45 -35.97 -35.57 15.32
C VAL A 45 -37.17 -34.74 15.72
N ASN A 46 -38.33 -35.40 15.79
CA ASN A 46 -39.57 -34.73 16.18
C ASN A 46 -39.74 -34.72 17.72
N SER A 47 -40.74 -33.98 18.19
CA SER A 47 -41.04 -33.84 19.62
C SER A 47 -41.42 -35.17 20.35
N LYS A 48 -41.67 -36.23 19.59
CA LYS A 48 -41.93 -37.59 20.11
C LYS A 48 -40.69 -38.47 20.09
N GLY A 49 -39.48 -37.91 19.79
CA GLY A 49 -38.23 -38.65 19.70
C GLY A 49 -38.07 -39.51 18.46
N GLN A 50 -38.96 -39.38 17.47
CA GLN A 50 -38.84 -40.16 16.24
C GLN A 50 -37.81 -39.50 15.31
N TYR A 51 -36.87 -40.28 14.86
CA TYR A 51 -35.81 -39.85 13.95
C TYR A 51 -36.15 -40.19 12.49
N SER A 52 -35.79 -39.26 11.61
CA SER A 52 -35.75 -39.46 10.14
C SER A 52 -34.65 -38.61 9.54
N ASN A 53 -34.16 -39.02 8.37
CA ASN A 53 -33.33 -38.16 7.57
C ASN A 53 -33.78 -38.12 6.12
N THR A 54 -33.48 -37.01 5.46
CA THR A 54 -33.64 -36.86 4.00
C THR A 54 -32.25 -36.56 3.45
N PHE A 55 -31.88 -37.25 2.39
CA PHE A 55 -30.60 -37.10 1.78
C PHE A 55 -30.67 -37.03 0.26
N CYS A 56 -29.69 -36.32 -0.32
CA CYS A 56 -29.46 -36.25 -1.76
C CYS A 56 -28.14 -36.92 -2.10
N GLY A 57 -28.08 -37.51 -3.29
CA GLY A 57 -26.86 -38.16 -3.76
C GLY A 57 -26.69 -38.07 -5.27
N VAL A 58 -25.44 -38.11 -5.70
CA VAL A 58 -25.06 -38.20 -7.12
C VAL A 58 -24.60 -39.63 -7.44
N PRO A 59 -24.60 -40.08 -8.71
CA PRO A 59 -24.08 -41.39 -9.07
C PRO A 59 -22.67 -41.59 -8.51
N GLY A 60 -22.40 -42.77 -7.94
CA GLY A 60 -21.14 -43.06 -7.25
C GLY A 60 -19.87 -42.93 -8.10
N GLY A 61 -20.01 -43.01 -9.43
CA GLY A 61 -18.94 -42.80 -10.39
C GLY A 61 -18.77 -41.33 -10.85
N THR A 62 -19.50 -40.39 -10.24
CA THR A 62 -19.31 -38.95 -10.56
C THR A 62 -17.92 -38.48 -10.14
N PRO A 63 -17.08 -38.03 -11.08
CA PRO A 63 -15.65 -37.75 -10.79
C PRO A 63 -15.44 -36.48 -9.97
N VAL A 64 -16.40 -35.55 -10.00
CA VAL A 64 -16.33 -34.28 -9.29
C VAL A 64 -17.63 -34.09 -8.53
N MET A 65 -17.55 -33.76 -7.26
CA MET A 65 -18.74 -33.40 -6.47
C MET A 65 -19.33 -32.10 -7.02
N PRO A 66 -20.68 -31.99 -7.09
CA PRO A 66 -21.31 -30.71 -7.44
C PRO A 66 -20.86 -29.65 -6.46
N TRP A 67 -20.35 -28.53 -6.99
CA TRP A 67 -20.07 -27.35 -6.18
C TRP A 67 -21.40 -26.75 -5.73
N GLY A 68 -21.49 -26.39 -4.46
CA GLY A 68 -22.55 -25.49 -4.02
C GLY A 68 -22.38 -24.12 -4.70
N ASP A 69 -23.41 -23.31 -4.68
CA ASP A 69 -23.38 -21.92 -5.15
C ASP A 69 -22.51 -21.07 -4.18
N ALA A 70 -21.20 -21.36 -4.14
CA ALA A 70 -20.25 -20.61 -3.35
C ALA A 70 -20.02 -19.26 -4.05
N VAL A 71 -20.56 -18.21 -3.48
CA VAL A 71 -20.25 -16.85 -3.89
C VAL A 71 -18.84 -16.53 -3.35
N MET A 72 -17.93 -16.21 -4.24
CA MET A 72 -16.58 -15.75 -3.83
C MET A 72 -16.74 -14.42 -3.07
N PRO A 73 -16.10 -14.27 -1.90
CA PRO A 73 -16.15 -13.02 -1.17
C PRO A 73 -15.52 -11.90 -1.99
N VAL A 74 -16.15 -10.74 -1.97
CA VAL A 74 -15.66 -9.52 -2.62
C VAL A 74 -15.28 -8.52 -1.53
N ALA A 75 -14.02 -8.10 -1.51
CA ALA A 75 -13.53 -7.06 -0.62
C ALA A 75 -13.60 -5.69 -1.30
N TYR A 76 -14.08 -4.70 -0.55
CA TYR A 76 -14.09 -3.30 -0.95
C TYR A 76 -12.91 -2.56 -0.31
N PRO A 77 -12.48 -1.41 -0.86
CA PRO A 77 -11.43 -0.61 -0.25
C PRO A 77 -11.75 -0.27 1.22
N GLU A 78 -10.77 -0.44 2.09
CA GLU A 78 -10.91 -0.20 3.53
C GLU A 78 -9.72 0.58 4.09
N MET A 79 -9.96 1.32 5.16
CA MET A 79 -8.92 2.00 5.90
C MET A 79 -8.19 1.03 6.84
N ALA A 80 -6.89 1.24 6.95
CA ALA A 80 -6.05 0.48 7.87
C ALA A 80 -4.92 1.36 8.44
N ARG A 81 -4.37 0.97 9.57
CA ARG A 81 -3.20 1.60 10.20
C ARG A 81 -1.94 0.81 9.88
N VAL A 82 -0.88 1.48 9.50
CA VAL A 82 0.42 0.84 9.30
C VAL A 82 1.00 0.42 10.64
N LEU A 83 1.38 -0.86 10.76
CA LEU A 83 2.05 -1.41 11.93
C LEU A 83 3.56 -1.47 11.75
N SER A 84 4.02 -1.82 10.54
CA SER A 84 5.44 -1.96 10.24
C SER A 84 5.71 -1.71 8.75
N ASN A 85 6.84 -1.06 8.47
CA ASN A 85 7.42 -0.89 7.16
C ASN A 85 8.83 -1.52 7.04
N ASP A 86 9.26 -2.25 8.07
CA ASP A 86 10.53 -2.99 8.08
C ASP A 86 10.37 -4.34 7.36
N ASP A 87 10.25 -4.27 6.04
CA ASP A 87 10.05 -5.42 5.17
C ASP A 87 11.30 -6.32 5.11
N PRO A 88 11.27 -7.56 5.60
CA PRO A 88 12.43 -8.46 5.62
C PRO A 88 12.95 -8.83 4.23
N LYS A 89 12.18 -8.58 3.16
CA LYS A 89 12.62 -8.77 1.77
C LYS A 89 13.10 -7.47 1.11
N ASN A 90 13.09 -6.34 1.81
CA ASN A 90 13.45 -5.01 1.27
C ASN A 90 12.73 -4.66 -0.04
N GLN A 91 11.43 -4.96 -0.11
CA GLN A 91 10.58 -4.70 -1.29
C GLN A 91 9.66 -3.50 -1.10
N GLY A 92 9.81 -2.74 0.01
CA GLY A 92 8.98 -1.58 0.33
C GLY A 92 7.54 -1.94 0.64
N ARG A 93 7.30 -3.13 1.21
CA ARG A 93 5.98 -3.57 1.64
C ARG A 93 5.71 -3.13 3.08
N VAL A 94 4.45 -3.08 3.44
CA VAL A 94 4.01 -2.74 4.79
C VAL A 94 3.10 -3.83 5.37
N LYS A 95 3.08 -3.92 6.70
CA LYS A 95 2.04 -4.61 7.44
C LYS A 95 1.06 -3.58 7.97
N VAL A 96 -0.21 -3.89 7.87
CA VAL A 96 -1.27 -3.01 8.37
C VAL A 96 -2.21 -3.78 9.30
N GLN A 97 -2.96 -3.03 10.08
CA GLN A 97 -4.07 -3.50 10.89
C GLN A 97 -5.34 -2.80 10.40
N PHE A 98 -6.32 -3.58 9.96
CA PHE A 98 -7.65 -3.06 9.67
C PHE A 98 -8.38 -2.70 10.97
N MET A 99 -9.31 -1.76 10.92
CA MET A 99 -10.03 -1.30 12.11
C MET A 99 -10.78 -2.42 12.83
N TRP A 100 -11.30 -3.39 12.10
CA TRP A 100 -11.97 -4.57 12.68
C TRP A 100 -11.01 -5.58 13.30
N GLN A 101 -9.71 -5.54 12.96
CA GLN A 101 -8.67 -6.38 13.58
C GLN A 101 -8.16 -5.82 14.91
N GLU A 102 -8.44 -4.55 15.24
CA GLU A 102 -7.97 -3.93 16.50
C GLU A 102 -8.48 -4.70 17.74
N ILE A 103 -9.68 -5.29 17.66
CA ILE A 103 -10.30 -6.04 18.76
C ILE A 103 -9.51 -7.30 19.12
N ASP A 104 -9.00 -8.01 18.11
CA ASP A 104 -8.33 -9.30 18.25
C ASP A 104 -6.80 -9.18 18.17
N GLY A 105 -6.26 -7.98 17.97
CA GLY A 105 -4.82 -7.74 17.80
C GLY A 105 -4.25 -8.34 16.50
N GLY A 106 -5.10 -8.60 15.51
CA GLY A 106 -4.70 -9.14 14.21
C GLY A 106 -3.87 -8.17 13.39
N GLU A 107 -3.07 -8.71 12.49
CA GLU A 107 -2.28 -7.96 11.50
C GLU A 107 -2.37 -8.59 10.13
N SER A 108 -2.11 -7.81 9.09
CA SER A 108 -2.04 -8.31 7.71
C SER A 108 -0.74 -9.05 7.41
N TYR A 109 -0.71 -9.76 6.28
CA TYR A 109 0.54 -10.11 5.62
C TYR A 109 1.21 -8.85 5.04
N TRP A 110 2.49 -8.99 4.63
CA TRP A 110 3.21 -7.94 3.91
C TRP A 110 2.55 -7.62 2.58
N MET A 111 2.01 -6.42 2.43
CA MET A 111 1.34 -5.98 1.20
C MET A 111 2.13 -4.88 0.49
N ARG A 112 1.98 -4.83 -0.83
CA ARG A 112 2.61 -3.85 -1.69
C ARG A 112 2.02 -2.47 -1.46
N VAL A 113 2.84 -1.44 -1.68
CA VAL A 113 2.42 -0.05 -1.67
C VAL A 113 2.41 0.45 -3.12
N GLN A 114 1.32 1.07 -3.53
CA GLN A 114 1.20 1.74 -4.82
C GLN A 114 2.04 3.01 -4.81
N SER A 115 2.73 3.27 -5.91
CA SER A 115 3.49 4.49 -6.16
C SER A 115 3.06 5.09 -7.50
N PRO A 116 3.14 6.42 -7.68
CA PRO A 116 2.89 7.06 -8.97
C PRO A 116 3.79 6.55 -10.10
N ASP A 117 5.06 6.22 -9.79
CA ASP A 117 6.00 5.55 -10.69
C ASP A 117 6.93 4.67 -9.87
N ALA A 118 7.12 3.43 -10.32
CA ALA A 118 8.00 2.46 -9.66
C ALA A 118 8.57 1.47 -10.67
N GLY A 119 9.88 1.24 -10.62
CA GLY A 119 10.48 0.28 -11.54
C GLY A 119 11.99 0.25 -11.52
N LYS A 120 12.54 -0.11 -12.65
CA LYS A 120 13.97 -0.14 -12.96
C LYS A 120 14.21 0.32 -14.39
N SER A 121 15.43 0.71 -14.70
CA SER A 121 15.91 0.95 -16.05
C SER A 121 17.30 0.34 -16.21
N GLU A 122 17.87 0.44 -17.39
CA GLU A 122 19.24 0.03 -17.64
C GLU A 122 20.26 0.80 -16.77
N GLN A 123 20.03 2.13 -16.59
CA GLN A 123 20.89 3.00 -15.81
C GLN A 123 20.58 2.95 -14.31
N VAL A 124 19.36 2.62 -13.93
CA VAL A 124 18.91 2.58 -12.53
C VAL A 124 18.30 1.20 -12.22
N ALA A 125 19.15 0.33 -11.71
CA ALA A 125 18.80 -1.08 -11.49
C ALA A 125 17.70 -1.31 -10.44
N LYS A 126 17.48 -0.37 -9.50
CA LYS A 126 16.48 -0.46 -8.40
C LYS A 126 15.94 0.93 -8.08
N ASN A 127 14.71 0.97 -7.56
CA ASN A 127 14.08 2.18 -6.99
C ASN A 127 13.97 3.36 -7.97
N ARG A 128 13.81 3.09 -9.27
CA ARG A 128 13.42 4.14 -10.20
C ARG A 128 11.98 4.55 -9.90
N GLY A 129 11.75 5.87 -9.79
CA GLY A 129 10.44 6.45 -9.48
C GLY A 129 10.36 7.03 -8.06
N PHE A 130 9.19 6.95 -7.44
CA PHE A 130 8.94 7.50 -6.11
C PHE A 130 9.01 6.40 -5.06
N VAL A 131 9.90 6.55 -4.09
CA VAL A 131 10.05 5.64 -2.95
C VAL A 131 9.58 6.36 -1.69
N PHE A 132 8.26 6.36 -1.47
CA PHE A 132 7.60 6.92 -0.29
C PHE A 132 6.74 5.82 0.34
N ILE A 133 7.32 5.14 1.32
CA ILE A 133 6.65 4.06 2.03
C ILE A 133 6.01 4.64 3.29
N PRO A 134 4.72 4.38 3.56
CA PRO A 134 4.05 4.86 4.76
C PRO A 134 4.77 4.44 6.03
N GLU A 135 4.77 5.32 7.03
CA GLU A 135 5.41 5.07 8.32
C GLU A 135 4.45 4.36 9.28
N PRO A 136 4.99 3.62 10.27
CA PRO A 136 4.18 3.05 11.34
C PRO A 136 3.33 4.13 12.04
N GLY A 137 2.03 3.85 12.17
CA GLY A 137 1.04 4.78 12.72
C GLY A 137 0.24 5.54 11.65
N ASP A 138 0.71 5.60 10.40
CA ASP A 138 -0.02 6.25 9.32
C ASP A 138 -1.34 5.53 9.03
N LEU A 139 -2.35 6.32 8.68
CA LEU A 139 -3.61 5.81 8.15
C LEU A 139 -3.49 5.67 6.64
N VAL A 140 -3.83 4.50 6.14
CA VAL A 140 -3.74 4.16 4.71
C VAL A 140 -5.07 3.61 4.19
N MET A 141 -5.29 3.78 2.89
CA MET A 141 -6.36 3.10 2.17
C MET A 141 -5.81 1.83 1.54
N VAL A 142 -6.48 0.72 1.75
CA VAL A 142 -6.16 -0.59 1.17
C VAL A 142 -7.18 -0.91 0.09
N GLY A 143 -6.71 -1.19 -1.11
CA GLY A 143 -7.48 -1.72 -2.21
C GLY A 143 -7.25 -3.22 -2.38
N PHE A 144 -8.08 -3.87 -3.20
CA PHE A 144 -8.03 -5.31 -3.47
C PHE A 144 -8.09 -5.58 -4.97
N GLU A 145 -7.14 -6.33 -5.51
CA GLU A 145 -7.11 -6.66 -6.94
C GLU A 145 -8.39 -7.41 -7.34
N GLN A 146 -9.21 -6.79 -8.19
CA GLN A 146 -10.51 -7.32 -8.62
C GLN A 146 -11.45 -7.72 -7.47
N GLY A 147 -11.33 -7.04 -6.33
CA GLY A 147 -12.12 -7.36 -5.13
C GLY A 147 -11.70 -8.65 -4.42
N ASN A 148 -10.57 -9.23 -4.76
CA ASN A 148 -10.08 -10.45 -4.12
C ASN A 148 -9.45 -10.14 -2.75
N PRO A 149 -10.03 -10.62 -1.61
CA PRO A 149 -9.49 -10.35 -0.27
C PRO A 149 -8.06 -10.87 -0.07
N ASP A 150 -7.62 -11.86 -0.83
CA ASP A 150 -6.25 -12.42 -0.75
C ASP A 150 -5.20 -11.58 -1.49
N ARG A 151 -5.62 -10.51 -2.19
CA ARG A 151 -4.75 -9.65 -2.98
C ARG A 151 -4.85 -8.17 -2.60
N PRO A 152 -4.60 -7.84 -1.31
CA PRO A 152 -4.61 -6.45 -0.86
C PRO A 152 -3.36 -5.69 -1.32
N TYR A 153 -3.50 -4.37 -1.47
CA TYR A 153 -2.39 -3.45 -1.67
C TYR A 153 -2.75 -2.06 -1.12
N VAL A 154 -1.76 -1.34 -0.61
CA VAL A 154 -1.96 0.04 -0.13
C VAL A 154 -2.02 0.98 -1.34
N THR A 155 -3.08 1.77 -1.45
CA THR A 155 -3.29 2.73 -2.52
C THR A 155 -2.70 4.11 -2.20
N GLY A 156 -2.50 4.43 -0.92
CA GLY A 156 -1.93 5.68 -0.45
C GLY A 156 -2.26 5.95 1.01
N SER A 157 -1.63 6.99 1.56
CA SER A 157 -1.86 7.47 2.92
C SER A 157 -2.98 8.52 2.95
N LEU A 158 -3.67 8.61 4.08
CA LEU A 158 -4.72 9.56 4.34
C LEU A 158 -4.28 10.54 5.43
N PHE A 159 -4.46 11.82 5.18
CA PHE A 159 -4.36 12.82 6.24
C PHE A 159 -5.50 12.64 7.24
N TYR A 160 -5.17 12.68 8.53
CA TYR A 160 -6.14 12.39 9.57
C TYR A 160 -5.86 13.16 10.86
N LYS A 161 -6.86 13.88 11.37
CA LYS A 161 -6.81 14.64 12.65
C LYS A 161 -5.54 15.49 12.78
N ALA A 162 -4.82 15.32 13.92
CA ALA A 162 -3.62 16.08 14.27
C ALA A 162 -2.40 15.79 13.38
N ASN A 163 -2.46 14.81 12.48
CA ASN A 163 -1.36 14.50 11.55
C ASN A 163 -1.40 15.40 10.30
N SER A 164 -2.33 16.35 10.24
CA SER A 164 -2.53 17.17 9.06
C SER A 164 -3.04 18.54 9.46
N GLU A 165 -2.28 19.55 9.17
CA GLU A 165 -2.71 20.95 9.19
C GLU A 165 -3.26 21.39 7.81
N GLY A 166 -3.25 20.47 6.85
CA GLY A 166 -3.61 20.77 5.45
C GLY A 166 -2.52 21.56 4.73
N ALA A 167 -2.87 22.14 3.59
CA ALA A 167 -1.98 22.90 2.73
C ALA A 167 -2.02 24.42 3.03
N GLY A 168 -2.36 24.79 4.25
CA GLY A 168 -2.60 26.19 4.63
C GLY A 168 -3.95 26.70 4.15
N THR A 169 -4.25 27.98 4.41
CA THR A 169 -5.40 28.67 3.86
C THR A 169 -5.25 28.73 2.34
N ASP A 170 -6.33 28.54 1.61
CA ASP A 170 -6.36 28.60 0.14
C ASP A 170 -5.48 27.58 -0.60
N ASN A 171 -5.02 26.53 0.10
CA ASN A 171 -4.16 25.51 -0.50
C ASN A 171 -2.91 26.10 -1.19
N SER A 172 -2.33 27.14 -0.61
CA SER A 172 -1.16 27.85 -1.18
C SER A 172 0.15 27.10 -1.04
N VAL A 173 0.25 26.14 -0.11
CA VAL A 173 1.48 25.39 0.13
C VAL A 173 1.38 23.96 -0.37
N LYS A 174 2.34 23.54 -1.20
CA LYS A 174 2.56 22.15 -1.63
C LYS A 174 3.94 21.74 -1.16
N SER A 175 4.06 20.55 -0.56
CA SER A 175 5.36 20.11 -0.06
C SER A 175 5.57 18.60 -0.13
N ILE A 176 6.84 18.22 -0.24
CA ILE A 176 7.34 16.89 0.03
C ILE A 176 8.17 17.01 1.31
N ARG A 177 7.78 16.28 2.37
CA ARG A 177 8.47 16.34 3.66
C ARG A 177 8.76 14.94 4.18
N THR A 178 9.99 14.71 4.60
CA THR A 178 10.40 13.47 5.24
C THR A 178 10.15 13.51 6.75
N ARG A 179 10.19 12.36 7.42
CA ARG A 179 10.02 12.27 8.89
C ARG A 179 11.08 13.06 9.69
N SER A 180 12.26 13.30 9.11
CA SER A 180 13.33 14.10 9.73
C SER A 180 13.19 15.61 9.47
N GLY A 181 12.16 16.03 8.71
CA GLY A 181 11.90 17.42 8.41
C GLY A 181 12.61 17.96 7.16
N HIS A 182 13.32 17.13 6.38
CA HIS A 182 13.82 17.55 5.08
C HIS A 182 12.64 17.86 4.17
N THR A 183 12.64 19.03 3.54
CA THR A 183 11.46 19.56 2.86
C THR A 183 11.83 20.14 1.49
N LEU A 184 11.00 19.81 0.49
CA LEU A 184 10.86 20.57 -0.75
C LEU A 184 9.45 21.20 -0.72
N GLU A 185 9.38 22.53 -0.76
CA GLU A 185 8.15 23.29 -0.62
C GLU A 185 7.98 24.26 -1.79
N PHE A 186 6.78 24.33 -2.30
CA PHE A 186 6.29 25.34 -3.25
C PHE A 186 5.24 26.14 -2.52
N ASN A 187 5.45 27.43 -2.39
CA ASN A 187 4.56 28.34 -1.69
C ASN A 187 4.07 29.43 -2.64
N ASP A 188 2.77 29.47 -2.86
CA ASP A 188 2.07 30.41 -3.75
C ASP A 188 1.48 31.60 -2.99
N ASP A 189 1.72 31.72 -1.68
CA ASP A 189 1.22 32.85 -0.87
C ASP A 189 2.08 34.09 -1.07
N GLU A 190 1.57 35.06 -1.83
CA GLU A 190 2.23 36.34 -2.09
C GLU A 190 2.45 37.21 -0.83
N GLY A 191 1.65 36.97 0.24
CA GLY A 191 1.77 37.65 1.53
C GLY A 191 2.79 36.97 2.46
N GLY A 192 3.16 35.74 2.16
CA GLY A 192 4.08 34.92 2.94
C GLY A 192 5.43 34.72 2.29
N ASN A 193 5.94 33.51 2.37
CA ASN A 193 7.23 33.10 1.81
C ASN A 193 7.06 32.59 0.36
N TRP A 194 6.59 33.47 -0.51
CA TRP A 194 6.30 33.13 -1.91
C TRP A 194 7.54 32.67 -2.66
N GLY A 195 7.56 31.41 -3.05
CA GLY A 195 8.69 30.86 -3.76
C GLY A 195 8.87 29.35 -3.61
N ILE A 196 10.09 28.90 -3.90
CA ILE A 196 10.48 27.49 -3.80
C ILE A 196 11.55 27.38 -2.72
N THR A 197 11.34 26.47 -1.75
CA THR A 197 12.29 26.26 -0.66
C THR A 197 12.72 24.79 -0.61
N ILE A 198 14.02 24.55 -0.58
CA ILE A 198 14.61 23.27 -0.23
C ILE A 198 15.35 23.47 1.10
N LYS A 199 14.95 22.70 2.13
CA LYS A 199 15.60 22.79 3.44
C LYS A 199 15.79 21.42 4.07
N ASP A 200 16.83 21.32 4.87
CA ASP A 200 17.06 20.18 5.73
C ASP A 200 16.52 20.43 7.16
N GLY A 201 16.65 19.43 8.04
CA GLY A 201 16.25 19.53 9.45
C GLY A 201 17.20 20.40 10.32
N ASN A 202 18.36 20.83 9.81
CA ASN A 202 19.42 21.49 10.58
C ASN A 202 19.68 22.95 10.17
N GLY A 203 18.90 23.48 9.21
CA GLY A 203 18.95 24.88 8.83
C GLY A 203 19.76 25.20 7.57
N CYS A 204 20.18 24.19 6.78
CA CYS A 204 20.63 24.43 5.42
C CYS A 204 19.42 24.75 4.55
N ILE A 205 19.48 25.86 3.80
CA ILE A 205 18.33 26.37 3.02
C ILE A 205 18.83 26.81 1.63
N LEU A 206 18.08 26.43 0.61
CA LEU A 206 18.06 27.06 -0.70
C LEU A 206 16.66 27.61 -0.91
N HIS A 207 16.52 28.92 -1.03
CA HIS A 207 15.25 29.62 -1.26
C HIS A 207 15.29 30.43 -2.55
N LEU A 208 14.33 30.21 -3.42
CA LEU A 208 14.08 31.01 -4.61
C LEU A 208 12.90 31.94 -4.26
N ASP A 209 13.22 33.17 -3.85
CA ASP A 209 12.24 34.20 -3.50
C ASP A 209 11.64 34.80 -4.76
N THR A 210 10.37 34.48 -5.04
CA THR A 210 9.68 34.95 -6.22
C THR A 210 9.37 36.45 -6.15
N LYS A 211 9.04 36.96 -4.97
CA LYS A 211 8.69 38.37 -4.76
C LYS A 211 9.92 39.28 -4.88
N GLY A 212 10.99 38.90 -4.22
CA GLY A 212 12.24 39.66 -4.25
C GLY A 212 13.09 39.39 -5.48
N LYS A 213 12.78 38.36 -6.26
CA LYS A 213 13.57 37.90 -7.42
C LYS A 213 14.98 37.48 -7.01
N ASN A 214 15.13 36.90 -5.83
CA ASN A 214 16.39 36.55 -5.20
C ASN A 214 16.58 35.03 -5.14
N ILE A 215 17.83 34.62 -5.03
CA ILE A 215 18.19 33.24 -4.64
C ILE A 215 19.05 33.36 -3.39
N GLU A 216 18.60 32.71 -2.31
CA GLU A 216 19.29 32.67 -1.03
C GLU A 216 19.82 31.28 -0.73
N ILE A 217 21.11 31.20 -0.37
CA ILE A 217 21.72 29.94 0.05
C ILE A 217 22.27 30.16 1.45
N THR A 218 21.80 29.38 2.42
CA THR A 218 22.23 29.46 3.82
C THR A 218 22.74 28.10 4.28
N ALA A 219 23.95 28.10 4.89
CA ALA A 219 24.48 26.93 5.57
C ALA A 219 24.98 27.38 6.96
N PRO A 220 24.53 26.72 8.07
CA PRO A 220 24.98 27.07 9.43
C PRO A 220 26.50 26.93 9.65
N GLU A 221 27.13 25.98 8.98
CA GLU A 221 28.55 25.68 9.16
C GLU A 221 29.38 26.03 7.92
N THR A 222 29.26 25.26 6.85
CA THR A 222 30.12 25.40 5.67
C THR A 222 29.35 25.31 4.39
N LEU A 223 29.58 26.22 3.46
CA LEU A 223 29.22 26.13 2.06
C LEU A 223 30.45 25.82 1.22
N SER A 224 30.49 24.66 0.54
CA SER A 224 31.55 24.28 -0.37
C SER A 224 31.08 24.23 -1.81
N LEU A 225 31.79 24.93 -2.70
CA LEU A 225 31.57 24.91 -4.14
C LEU A 225 32.77 24.26 -4.83
N THR A 226 32.63 23.09 -5.42
CA THR A 226 33.72 22.37 -6.10
C THR A 226 33.31 22.09 -7.53
N ALA A 227 34.07 22.59 -8.48
CA ALA A 227 33.81 22.36 -9.91
C ALA A 227 35.14 22.47 -10.70
N LYS A 228 35.12 21.96 -11.92
CA LYS A 228 36.24 22.21 -12.86
C LYS A 228 36.44 23.72 -13.13
N ASN A 229 35.34 24.45 -13.29
CA ASN A 229 35.33 25.89 -13.49
C ASN A 229 34.20 26.52 -12.67
N VAL A 230 34.43 27.62 -12.01
CA VAL A 230 33.42 28.48 -11.35
C VAL A 230 33.49 29.85 -12.00
N SER A 231 32.38 30.40 -12.45
CA SER A 231 32.31 31.76 -13.03
C SER A 231 31.22 32.52 -12.28
N ILE A 232 31.58 33.71 -11.78
CA ILE A 232 30.68 34.63 -11.09
C ILE A 232 30.66 35.94 -11.87
N ASN A 233 29.50 36.28 -12.45
CA ASN A 233 29.30 37.52 -13.20
C ASN A 233 28.15 38.31 -12.57
N ALA A 234 28.37 39.57 -12.27
CA ALA A 234 27.35 40.50 -11.82
C ALA A 234 27.31 41.73 -12.73
N GLU A 235 26.13 42.25 -13.01
CA GLU A 235 25.97 43.49 -13.78
C GLU A 235 26.40 44.72 -12.99
N GLU A 236 26.24 44.68 -11.66
CA GLU A 236 26.58 45.79 -10.77
C GLU A 236 27.73 45.43 -9.83
N ASN A 237 27.46 44.62 -8.81
CA ASN A 237 28.44 44.42 -7.72
C ASN A 237 28.61 42.94 -7.36
N VAL A 238 29.81 42.53 -7.03
CA VAL A 238 30.14 41.30 -6.28
C VAL A 238 30.74 41.73 -4.95
N GLN A 239 30.12 41.27 -3.84
CA GLN A 239 30.62 41.53 -2.49
C GLN A 239 31.12 40.23 -1.85
N ILE A 240 32.36 40.23 -1.37
CA ILE A 240 32.95 39.14 -0.61
C ILE A 240 33.44 39.72 0.72
N ALA A 241 32.88 39.20 1.84
CA ALA A 241 33.25 39.67 3.16
C ALA A 241 33.42 38.49 4.13
N ALA A 242 34.44 38.50 4.93
CA ALA A 242 34.70 37.54 5.99
C ALA A 242 35.01 38.27 7.31
N LYS A 243 34.63 37.70 8.44
CA LYS A 243 34.96 38.21 9.77
C LYS A 243 36.43 37.95 10.14
N GLN A 244 37.08 36.99 9.49
CA GLN A 244 38.48 36.62 9.73
C GLN A 244 39.26 36.75 8.42
N ASN A 245 39.53 35.69 7.72
CA ASN A 245 40.43 35.69 6.56
C ASN A 245 39.63 35.45 5.25
N ILE A 246 40.15 36.03 4.18
CA ILE A 246 39.83 35.68 2.80
C ILE A 246 41.12 35.20 2.18
N ASP A 247 41.24 33.88 1.93
CA ASP A 247 42.41 33.27 1.32
C ASP A 247 42.11 32.98 -0.16
N VAL A 248 42.90 33.52 -1.05
CA VAL A 248 42.82 33.31 -2.50
C VAL A 248 44.13 32.71 -2.97
N THR A 249 44.08 31.49 -3.52
CA THR A 249 45.27 30.76 -3.96
C THR A 249 45.08 30.24 -5.38
N ALA A 250 46.08 30.33 -6.21
CA ALA A 250 46.14 29.72 -7.54
C ALA A 250 47.48 29.05 -7.75
N GLU A 251 47.53 27.97 -8.52
CA GLU A 251 48.78 27.33 -8.94
C GLU A 251 49.53 28.11 -10.03
N ALA A 252 48.84 28.97 -10.76
CA ALA A 252 49.39 29.84 -11.78
C ALA A 252 49.17 31.33 -11.40
N ASP A 253 48.34 32.04 -12.10
CA ASP A 253 48.18 33.48 -11.94
C ASP A 253 46.86 33.88 -11.27
N ILE A 254 46.89 34.93 -10.45
CA ILE A 254 45.72 35.65 -9.96
C ILE A 254 45.70 37.01 -10.67
N ASN A 255 44.75 37.18 -11.61
CA ASN A 255 44.61 38.43 -12.36
C ASN A 255 43.48 39.27 -11.76
N ILE A 256 43.81 40.45 -11.23
CA ILE A 256 42.85 41.44 -10.73
C ILE A 256 43.01 42.72 -11.56
N ALA A 257 41.93 43.12 -12.22
CA ALA A 257 41.94 44.33 -13.05
C ALA A 257 40.74 45.23 -12.68
N ALA A 258 41.01 46.52 -12.53
CA ALA A 258 39.98 47.55 -12.31
C ALA A 258 40.14 48.65 -13.36
N LYS A 259 39.03 49.26 -13.83
CA LYS A 259 39.06 50.44 -14.71
C LYS A 259 39.25 51.77 -13.94
N GLY A 260 39.23 51.72 -12.61
CA GLY A 260 39.45 52.83 -11.71
C GLY A 260 40.53 52.50 -10.67
N ASN A 261 40.59 53.24 -9.56
CA ASN A 261 41.57 52.99 -8.49
C ASN A 261 41.26 51.66 -7.78
N LEU A 262 42.29 50.89 -7.54
CA LEU A 262 42.31 49.75 -6.61
C LEU A 262 42.36 50.27 -5.19
#